data_87b5fb95ab560d20a5ea9a149e7a5263
#
_entry.id   87b5fb95ab560d20a5ea9a149e7a5263
#
_cell.length_a   1.000
_cell.length_b   1.000
_cell.length_c   1.000
_cell.angle_alpha   90.00
_cell.angle_beta   90.00
_cell.angle_gamma   90.00
#
_symmetry.space_group_name_H-M   'P 1'
#
loop_
_entity.id
_entity.type
_entity.pdbx_description
1 polymer ?
#
loop_
_entity_poly.entity_id
_entity_poly.type
_entity_poly.pdbx_seq_one_letter_code
_entity_poly.pdbx_strand_id
1 'polypeptide(L)'
;MSTAIALQPVTWQRMAKGIDDVRRRLERVVMALAKFGVRYAVAGESAVAAWVSRVDESAVRNTRDVDILLRREDAEKARAALEAAGFVHRRVASLGKAGAMDVFLDGPDAKVRDAVHVLWAGEKPVPDAIEKTPELRETEQGEGFELVPLQDLVRMKLISFRDKDRMHLRDLLSVGLIDESWTGRFPAELATRLQVILDDPEG
;
A
#
# COMPACT_ATOMS: atom_id res chain seq x y z
N MET A 1 -25.17 22.08 9.88
CA MET A 1 -25.65 22.32 8.50
C MET A 1 -25.03 21.28 7.59
N SER A 2 -25.82 20.36 7.05
CA SER A 2 -25.33 19.34 6.11
C SER A 2 -25.12 20.01 4.75
N THR A 3 -23.89 20.12 4.32
CA THR A 3 -23.57 20.65 2.98
C THR A 3 -24.00 19.61 1.95
N ALA A 4 -25.00 19.92 1.15
CA ALA A 4 -25.44 19.02 0.08
C ALA A 4 -24.27 18.75 -0.88
N ILE A 5 -24.04 17.47 -1.19
CA ILE A 5 -23.01 17.06 -2.16
C ILE A 5 -23.49 17.44 -3.56
N ALA A 6 -22.79 18.34 -4.22
CA ALA A 6 -23.05 18.66 -5.61
C ALA A 6 -22.55 17.50 -6.50
N LEU A 7 -23.51 16.79 -7.12
CA LEU A 7 -23.17 15.72 -8.06
C LEU A 7 -22.62 16.30 -9.36
N GLN A 8 -21.55 15.71 -9.84
CA GLN A 8 -20.93 16.05 -11.11
C GLN A 8 -21.38 15.05 -12.20
N PRO A 9 -21.40 15.45 -13.50
CA PRO A 9 -21.75 14.54 -14.59
C PRO A 9 -20.89 13.28 -14.60
N VAL A 10 -21.50 12.13 -14.90
CA VAL A 10 -20.78 10.87 -15.11
C VAL A 10 -20.12 10.91 -16.48
N THR A 11 -18.78 10.74 -16.53
CA THR A 11 -18.02 10.67 -17.78
C THR A 11 -16.89 9.65 -17.67
N TRP A 12 -16.54 9.00 -18.78
CA TRP A 12 -15.39 8.09 -18.86
C TRP A 12 -14.09 8.76 -18.40
N GLN A 13 -13.87 10.01 -18.76
CA GLN A 13 -12.71 10.79 -18.36
C GLN A 13 -12.61 10.94 -16.83
N ARG A 14 -13.74 11.14 -16.14
CA ARG A 14 -13.75 11.21 -14.67
C ARG A 14 -13.45 9.87 -14.02
N MET A 15 -13.90 8.78 -14.63
CA MET A 15 -13.61 7.42 -14.13
C MET A 15 -12.12 7.08 -14.30
N ALA A 16 -11.54 7.37 -15.46
CA ALA A 16 -10.12 7.13 -15.75
C ALA A 16 -9.18 8.05 -14.98
N LYS A 17 -9.59 9.31 -14.73
CA LYS A 17 -8.74 10.33 -14.08
C LYS A 17 -8.16 9.87 -12.74
N GLY A 18 -8.93 9.19 -11.91
CA GLY A 18 -8.47 8.70 -10.61
C GLY A 18 -7.31 7.74 -10.72
N ILE A 19 -7.33 6.85 -11.70
CA ILE A 19 -6.26 5.89 -11.98
C ILE A 19 -4.99 6.62 -12.42
N ASP A 20 -5.13 7.55 -13.37
CA ASP A 20 -4.01 8.35 -13.87
C ASP A 20 -3.38 9.23 -12.79
N ASP A 21 -4.17 9.78 -11.88
CA ASP A 21 -3.66 10.59 -10.77
C ASP A 21 -2.79 9.75 -9.81
N VAL A 22 -3.21 8.51 -9.49
CA VAL A 22 -2.43 7.59 -8.65
C VAL A 22 -1.15 7.17 -9.35
N ARG A 23 -1.21 6.78 -10.63
CA ARG A 23 -0.03 6.41 -11.42
C ARG A 23 0.99 7.53 -11.45
N ARG A 24 0.59 8.76 -11.80
CA ARG A 24 1.49 9.92 -11.82
C ARG A 24 2.10 10.23 -10.45
N ARG A 25 1.33 10.04 -9.37
CA ARG A 25 1.84 10.20 -8.01
C ARG A 25 2.91 9.17 -7.70
N LEU A 26 2.66 7.88 -8.02
CA LEU A 26 3.63 6.81 -7.84
C LEU A 26 4.91 7.08 -8.63
N GLU A 27 4.81 7.41 -9.92
CA GLU A 27 5.96 7.74 -10.78
C GLU A 27 6.81 8.86 -10.16
N ARG A 28 6.19 9.95 -9.69
CA ARG A 28 6.91 11.06 -9.03
C ARG A 28 7.62 10.63 -7.76
N VAL A 29 6.97 9.79 -6.95
CA VAL A 29 7.54 9.26 -5.70
C VAL A 29 8.78 8.43 -6.00
N VAL A 30 8.66 7.45 -6.89
CA VAL A 30 9.77 6.52 -7.18
C VAL A 30 10.95 7.25 -7.82
N MET A 31 10.70 8.19 -8.73
CA MET A 31 11.73 9.03 -9.33
C MET A 31 12.46 9.90 -8.30
N ALA A 32 11.72 10.48 -7.35
CA ALA A 32 12.30 11.30 -6.29
C ALA A 32 13.20 10.47 -5.36
N LEU A 33 12.69 9.31 -4.89
CA LEU A 33 13.43 8.42 -4.02
C LEU A 33 14.69 7.87 -4.71
N ALA A 34 14.57 7.44 -5.96
CA ALA A 34 15.70 6.96 -6.76
C ALA A 34 16.78 8.03 -6.96
N LYS A 35 16.37 9.27 -7.31
CA LYS A 35 17.29 10.41 -7.48
C LYS A 35 18.11 10.70 -6.23
N PHE A 36 17.53 10.51 -5.06
CA PHE A 36 18.20 10.69 -3.78
C PHE A 36 18.89 9.41 -3.27
N GLY A 37 18.83 8.30 -4.00
CA GLY A 37 19.42 7.03 -3.58
C GLY A 37 18.80 6.49 -2.29
N VAL A 38 17.48 6.66 -2.12
CA VAL A 38 16.70 6.08 -1.03
C VAL A 38 16.17 4.72 -1.47
N ARG A 39 16.44 3.67 -0.69
CA ARG A 39 15.82 2.35 -0.93
C ARG A 39 14.37 2.38 -0.49
N TYR A 40 13.51 1.85 -1.33
CA TYR A 40 12.07 1.77 -1.07
C TYR A 40 11.49 0.49 -1.65
N ALA A 41 10.26 0.16 -1.27
CA ALA A 41 9.43 -0.77 -2.02
C ALA A 41 7.97 -0.26 -2.00
N VAL A 42 7.30 -0.34 -3.15
CA VAL A 42 5.86 -0.10 -3.24
C VAL A 42 5.15 -1.21 -2.50
N ALA A 43 4.21 -0.84 -1.65
CA ALA A 43 3.44 -1.74 -0.79
C ALA A 43 1.93 -1.51 -0.95
N GLY A 44 1.13 -1.98 -0.01
CA GLY A 44 -0.30 -1.68 0.08
C GLY A 44 -1.13 -2.18 -1.10
N GLU A 45 -2.10 -1.36 -1.51
CA GLU A 45 -3.01 -1.68 -2.62
C GLU A 45 -2.31 -1.65 -3.97
N SER A 46 -1.41 -0.67 -4.19
CA SER A 46 -0.64 -0.56 -5.43
C SER A 46 0.22 -1.81 -5.68
N ALA A 47 0.80 -2.41 -4.62
CA ALA A 47 1.54 -3.65 -4.75
C ALA A 47 0.62 -4.85 -5.05
N VAL A 48 -0.57 -4.92 -4.44
CA VAL A 48 -1.56 -5.97 -4.79
C VAL A 48 -1.94 -5.86 -6.26
N ALA A 49 -2.28 -4.66 -6.73
CA ALA A 49 -2.62 -4.40 -8.13
C ALA A 49 -1.49 -4.85 -9.08
N ALA A 50 -0.24 -4.52 -8.74
CA ALA A 50 0.92 -4.91 -9.53
C ALA A 50 1.13 -6.43 -9.56
N TRP A 51 0.96 -7.14 -8.43
CA TRP A 51 1.06 -8.60 -8.40
C TRP A 51 -0.07 -9.28 -9.16
N VAL A 52 -1.33 -8.85 -8.98
CA VAL A 52 -2.50 -9.38 -9.67
C VAL A 52 -2.38 -9.18 -11.18
N SER A 53 -1.91 -8.02 -11.65
CA SER A 53 -1.75 -7.73 -13.08
C SER A 53 -0.77 -8.65 -13.82
N ARG A 54 0.15 -9.31 -13.10
CA ARG A 54 1.06 -10.31 -13.70
C ARG A 54 0.34 -11.58 -14.14
N VAL A 55 -0.86 -11.83 -13.61
CA VAL A 55 -1.65 -13.02 -13.90
C VAL A 55 -2.91 -12.66 -14.68
N ASP A 56 -3.64 -11.64 -14.21
CA ASP A 56 -4.90 -11.20 -14.82
C ASP A 56 -5.08 -9.69 -14.67
N GLU A 57 -4.86 -8.95 -15.77
CA GLU A 57 -5.05 -7.50 -15.81
C GLU A 57 -6.51 -7.08 -15.53
N SER A 58 -7.48 -7.94 -15.87
CA SER A 58 -8.91 -7.65 -15.67
C SER A 58 -9.35 -7.74 -14.21
N ALA A 59 -8.60 -8.45 -13.37
CA ALA A 59 -8.85 -8.59 -11.94
C ALA A 59 -8.26 -7.44 -11.10
N VAL A 60 -7.54 -6.50 -11.72
CA VAL A 60 -6.89 -5.36 -11.02
C VAL A 60 -7.93 -4.40 -10.46
N ARG A 61 -7.84 -4.13 -9.15
CA ARG A 61 -8.64 -3.10 -8.48
C ARG A 61 -7.90 -1.75 -8.44
N ASN A 62 -8.67 -0.68 -8.53
CA ASN A 62 -8.14 0.68 -8.45
C ASN A 62 -7.92 1.11 -7.00
N THR A 63 -6.77 1.69 -6.73
CA THR A 63 -6.42 2.33 -5.46
C THR A 63 -6.45 3.86 -5.56
N ARG A 64 -6.41 4.54 -4.41
CA ARG A 64 -6.37 6.01 -4.29
C ARG A 64 -5.06 6.53 -3.70
N ASP A 65 -4.44 5.74 -2.86
CA ASP A 65 -3.23 6.05 -2.14
C ASP A 65 -2.03 5.29 -2.72
N VAL A 66 -0.85 5.76 -2.35
CA VAL A 66 0.42 5.11 -2.65
C VAL A 66 1.05 4.77 -1.31
N ASP A 67 1.23 3.49 -1.03
CA ASP A 67 1.91 3.01 0.17
C ASP A 67 3.37 2.67 -0.18
N ILE A 68 4.33 3.22 0.59
CA ILE A 68 5.77 2.98 0.40
C ILE A 68 6.38 2.43 1.69
N LEU A 69 7.06 1.30 1.58
CA LEU A 69 7.88 0.74 2.66
C LEU A 69 9.27 1.37 2.60
N LEU A 70 9.70 1.96 3.71
CA LEU A 70 11.00 2.61 3.87
C LEU A 70 11.70 2.12 5.13
N ARG A 71 13.03 2.23 5.17
CA ARG A 71 13.78 2.03 6.41
C ARG A 71 13.78 3.33 7.23
N ARG A 72 13.68 3.20 8.54
CA ARG A 72 13.67 4.36 9.45
C ARG A 72 14.95 5.22 9.34
N GLU A 73 16.07 4.59 9.08
CA GLU A 73 17.35 5.26 8.88
C GLU A 73 17.36 6.20 7.66
N ASP A 74 16.51 5.94 6.66
CA ASP A 74 16.39 6.76 5.46
C ASP A 74 15.32 7.86 5.58
N ALA A 75 14.66 8.03 6.75
CA ALA A 75 13.50 8.90 6.94
C ALA A 75 13.73 10.35 6.49
N GLU A 76 14.82 10.99 6.97
CA GLU A 76 15.13 12.39 6.63
C GLU A 76 15.49 12.55 5.15
N LYS A 77 16.21 11.57 4.59
CA LYS A 77 16.59 11.58 3.18
C LYS A 77 15.36 11.39 2.27
N ALA A 78 14.45 10.47 2.64
CA ALA A 78 13.19 10.26 1.95
C ALA A 78 12.30 11.51 2.04
N ARG A 79 12.24 12.16 3.20
CA ARG A 79 11.51 13.40 3.40
C ARG A 79 12.04 14.49 2.46
N ALA A 80 13.34 14.72 2.45
CA ALA A 80 13.95 15.72 1.57
C ALA A 80 13.68 15.43 0.08
N ALA A 81 13.74 14.15 -0.32
CA ALA A 81 13.45 13.72 -1.68
C ALA A 81 12.00 14.03 -2.10
N LEU A 82 11.03 13.67 -1.25
CA LEU A 82 9.60 13.85 -1.55
C LEU A 82 9.20 15.33 -1.48
N GLU A 83 9.71 16.11 -0.53
CA GLU A 83 9.51 17.56 -0.46
C GLU A 83 10.08 18.27 -1.71
N ALA A 84 11.26 17.87 -2.19
CA ALA A 84 11.83 18.38 -3.44
C ALA A 84 10.99 18.03 -4.68
N ALA A 85 10.19 16.95 -4.63
CA ALA A 85 9.23 16.57 -5.66
C ALA A 85 7.85 17.25 -5.50
N GLY A 86 7.72 18.19 -4.55
CA GLY A 86 6.51 19.00 -4.33
C GLY A 86 5.47 18.36 -3.41
N PHE A 87 5.81 17.28 -2.71
CA PHE A 87 4.95 16.71 -1.68
C PHE A 87 5.07 17.48 -0.37
N VAL A 88 4.01 17.47 0.43
CA VAL A 88 3.96 18.15 1.73
C VAL A 88 3.88 17.11 2.85
N HIS A 89 4.93 17.00 3.66
CA HIS A 89 4.96 16.08 4.79
C HIS A 89 3.93 16.47 5.86
N ARG A 90 3.24 15.48 6.38
CA ARG A 90 2.35 15.59 7.55
C ARG A 90 2.49 14.34 8.40
N ARG A 91 2.40 14.54 9.70
CA ARG A 91 2.27 13.46 10.66
C ARG A 91 0.83 13.44 11.16
N VAL A 92 0.11 12.40 10.82
CA VAL A 92 -1.32 12.29 11.10
C VAL A 92 -1.58 11.19 12.13
N ALA A 93 -2.58 11.42 13.00
CA ALA A 93 -3.05 10.36 13.88
C ALA A 93 -3.67 9.24 13.03
N SER A 94 -3.33 8.00 13.33
CA SER A 94 -3.94 6.85 12.67
C SER A 94 -5.43 6.78 13.05
N LEU A 95 -6.32 6.79 12.04
CA LEU A 95 -7.76 6.74 12.25
C LEU A 95 -8.15 5.48 13.04
N GLY A 96 -8.64 5.67 14.26
CA GLY A 96 -9.18 4.60 15.11
C GLY A 96 -8.15 3.74 15.82
N LYS A 97 -6.84 4.06 15.75
CA LYS A 97 -5.77 3.32 16.43
C LYS A 97 -4.75 4.26 17.07
N ALA A 98 -4.18 3.85 18.19
CA ALA A 98 -3.06 4.59 18.81
C ALA A 98 -1.85 4.56 17.86
N GLY A 99 -1.31 5.73 17.53
CA GLY A 99 -0.14 5.86 16.65
C GLY A 99 -0.24 7.07 15.72
N ALA A 100 0.89 7.43 15.16
CA ALA A 100 0.98 8.47 14.14
C ALA A 100 1.64 7.88 12.89
N MET A 101 1.12 8.26 11.73
CA MET A 101 1.61 7.84 10.42
C MET A 101 2.21 9.04 9.70
N ASP A 102 3.36 8.83 9.09
CA ASP A 102 3.96 9.81 8.18
C ASP A 102 3.29 9.71 6.81
N VAL A 103 2.78 10.83 6.33
CA VAL A 103 2.15 10.94 5.01
C VAL A 103 2.71 12.11 4.23
N PHE A 104 2.71 11.99 2.91
CA PHE A 104 3.12 13.06 2.00
C PHE A 104 1.94 13.40 1.09
N LEU A 105 1.38 14.60 1.30
CA LEU A 105 0.26 15.09 0.53
C LEU A 105 0.73 15.54 -0.86
N ASP A 106 -0.07 15.29 -1.87
CA ASP A 106 0.18 15.73 -3.24
C ASP A 106 -0.22 17.22 -3.42
N GLY A 107 0.50 18.06 -2.70
CA GLY A 107 0.25 19.49 -2.58
C GLY A 107 -0.45 19.87 -1.26
N PRO A 108 -0.49 21.19 -0.93
CA PRO A 108 -0.97 21.69 0.36
C PRO A 108 -2.46 21.43 0.63
N ASP A 109 -3.27 21.38 -0.42
CA ASP A 109 -4.73 21.21 -0.34
C ASP A 109 -5.19 19.75 -0.57
N ALA A 110 -4.24 18.82 -0.76
CA ALA A 110 -4.54 17.41 -0.99
C ALA A 110 -5.09 16.74 0.26
N LYS A 111 -5.95 15.74 0.05
CA LYS A 111 -6.55 14.96 1.15
C LYS A 111 -5.61 13.84 1.57
N VAL A 112 -5.59 13.53 2.87
CA VAL A 112 -4.80 12.44 3.43
C VAL A 112 -5.10 11.09 2.75
N ARG A 113 -6.34 10.83 2.37
CA ARG A 113 -6.74 9.60 1.68
C ARG A 113 -6.17 9.46 0.26
N ASP A 114 -5.68 10.56 -0.33
CA ASP A 114 -5.10 10.60 -1.67
C ASP A 114 -3.58 10.90 -1.57
N ALA A 115 -2.94 10.54 -0.45
CA ALA A 115 -1.54 10.83 -0.13
C ALA A 115 -0.61 9.64 -0.43
N VAL A 116 0.67 9.88 -0.25
CA VAL A 116 1.68 8.83 -0.10
C VAL A 116 1.78 8.50 1.38
N HIS A 117 1.57 7.25 1.75
CA HIS A 117 1.66 6.75 3.10
C HIS A 117 2.99 6.02 3.30
N VAL A 118 3.67 6.34 4.38
CA VAL A 118 4.94 5.68 4.71
C VAL A 118 4.70 4.57 5.72
N LEU A 119 5.17 3.37 5.37
CA LEU A 119 5.27 2.21 6.23
C LEU A 119 6.74 2.02 6.59
N TRP A 120 7.03 1.77 7.88
CA TRP A 120 8.39 1.61 8.34
C TRP A 120 8.76 0.13 8.43
N ALA A 121 9.81 -0.27 7.71
CA ALA A 121 10.32 -1.64 7.72
C ALA A 121 10.80 -2.03 9.13
N GLY A 122 10.51 -3.26 9.54
CA GLY A 122 10.90 -3.79 10.84
C GLY A 122 10.19 -3.17 12.05
N GLU A 123 9.17 -2.32 11.85
CA GLU A 123 8.42 -1.68 12.93
C GLU A 123 6.98 -2.19 13.01
N LYS A 124 6.36 -2.07 14.18
CA LYS A 124 4.92 -2.35 14.31
C LYS A 124 4.12 -1.24 13.62
N PRO A 125 3.19 -1.57 12.69
CA PRO A 125 2.36 -0.56 12.01
C PRO A 125 1.41 0.17 12.98
N VAL A 126 1.06 -0.47 14.09
CA VAL A 126 0.33 0.09 15.23
C VAL A 126 0.84 -0.59 16.50
N PRO A 127 0.75 0.04 17.68
CA PRO A 127 1.34 -0.49 18.92
C PRO A 127 0.90 -1.91 19.27
N ASP A 128 -0.37 -2.25 19.02
CA ASP A 128 -1.00 -3.53 19.30
C ASP A 128 -0.90 -4.55 18.14
N ALA A 129 -0.17 -4.22 17.08
CA ALA A 129 0.03 -5.16 15.98
C ALA A 129 0.69 -6.45 16.46
N ILE A 130 0.21 -7.58 15.94
CA ILE A 130 0.69 -8.92 16.31
C ILE A 130 2.15 -9.14 15.93
N GLU A 131 2.58 -8.53 14.82
CA GLU A 131 3.95 -8.60 14.33
C GLU A 131 4.43 -7.24 13.80
N LYS A 132 5.71 -7.17 13.50
CA LYS A 132 6.34 -6.08 12.78
C LYS A 132 6.13 -6.23 11.28
N THR A 133 6.15 -5.11 10.54
CA THR A 133 6.29 -5.13 9.08
C THR A 133 7.59 -5.84 8.68
N PRO A 134 7.66 -6.43 7.49
CA PRO A 134 8.90 -7.01 6.97
C PRO A 134 10.04 -6.00 6.92
N GLU A 135 11.26 -6.51 6.99
CA GLU A 135 12.46 -5.73 6.70
C GLU A 135 12.57 -5.47 5.19
N LEU A 136 13.08 -4.30 4.82
CA LEU A 136 13.35 -3.97 3.41
C LEU A 136 14.73 -4.55 3.01
N ARG A 137 14.80 -5.87 2.81
CA ARG A 137 16.02 -6.59 2.40
C ARG A 137 16.08 -6.81 0.91
N GLU A 138 15.02 -7.37 0.37
CA GLU A 138 14.85 -7.70 -1.04
C GLU A 138 13.64 -6.97 -1.59
N THR A 139 13.63 -6.76 -2.89
CA THR A 139 12.52 -6.14 -3.61
C THR A 139 12.27 -6.94 -4.88
N GLU A 140 11.05 -6.90 -5.36
CA GLU A 140 10.67 -7.45 -6.65
C GLU A 140 10.64 -6.33 -7.69
N GLN A 141 11.18 -6.58 -8.86
CA GLN A 141 11.27 -5.57 -9.91
C GLN A 141 9.93 -5.41 -10.66
N GLY A 142 9.35 -4.23 -10.60
CA GLY A 142 8.26 -3.78 -11.47
C GLY A 142 8.79 -2.94 -12.64
N GLU A 143 7.89 -2.50 -13.52
CA GLU A 143 8.23 -1.59 -14.60
C GLU A 143 8.46 -0.16 -14.08
N GLY A 144 9.73 0.18 -13.82
CA GLY A 144 10.14 1.50 -13.34
C GLY A 144 9.97 1.72 -11.83
N PHE A 145 9.64 0.69 -11.04
CA PHE A 145 9.56 0.77 -9.58
C PHE A 145 9.86 -0.59 -8.93
N GLU A 146 10.15 -0.54 -7.65
CA GLU A 146 10.41 -1.73 -6.85
C GLU A 146 9.20 -2.06 -5.96
N LEU A 147 8.84 -3.35 -5.86
CA LEU A 147 7.73 -3.87 -5.08
C LEU A 147 8.22 -4.64 -3.86
N VAL A 148 7.42 -4.67 -2.82
CA VAL A 148 7.59 -5.68 -1.77
C VAL A 148 7.41 -7.09 -2.37
N PRO A 149 8.25 -8.08 -2.00
CA PRO A 149 8.07 -9.47 -2.41
C PRO A 149 6.68 -9.97 -2.05
N LEU A 150 6.11 -10.88 -2.84
CA LEU A 150 4.74 -11.36 -2.63
C LEU A 150 4.52 -11.91 -1.23
N GLN A 151 5.47 -12.68 -0.69
CA GLN A 151 5.36 -13.23 0.67
C GLN A 151 5.29 -12.13 1.74
N ASP A 152 6.08 -11.06 1.58
CA ASP A 152 6.07 -9.92 2.48
C ASP A 152 4.78 -9.12 2.38
N LEU A 153 4.24 -8.94 1.15
CA LEU A 153 2.95 -8.30 0.94
C LEU A 153 1.81 -9.06 1.63
N VAL A 154 1.75 -10.39 1.43
CA VAL A 154 0.77 -11.26 2.10
C VAL A 154 0.91 -11.15 3.61
N ARG A 155 2.15 -11.22 4.15
CA ARG A 155 2.42 -11.05 5.58
C ARG A 155 1.89 -9.71 6.11
N MET A 156 2.13 -8.60 5.40
CA MET A 156 1.63 -7.27 5.79
C MET A 156 0.10 -7.23 5.83
N LYS A 157 -0.57 -7.85 4.86
CA LYS A 157 -2.04 -7.95 4.82
C LYS A 157 -2.58 -8.81 5.96
N LEU A 158 -1.91 -9.91 6.29
CA LEU A 158 -2.27 -10.76 7.42
C LEU A 158 -2.04 -10.07 8.78
N ILE A 159 -0.99 -9.26 8.94
CA ILE A 159 -0.73 -8.47 10.15
C ILE A 159 -1.86 -7.45 10.38
N SER A 160 -2.21 -6.70 9.37
CA SER A 160 -3.23 -5.65 9.45
C SER A 160 -4.66 -6.20 9.53
N PHE A 161 -5.00 -7.16 8.71
CA PHE A 161 -6.21 -7.99 8.63
C PHE A 161 -7.54 -7.22 8.71
N ARG A 162 -7.58 -5.98 8.21
CA ARG A 162 -8.81 -5.17 8.05
C ARG A 162 -9.65 -5.74 6.90
N ASP A 163 -10.90 -5.33 6.77
CA ASP A 163 -11.79 -5.80 5.68
C ASP A 163 -11.17 -5.63 4.30
N LYS A 164 -10.55 -4.47 4.04
CA LYS A 164 -9.84 -4.24 2.78
C LYS A 164 -8.62 -5.17 2.60
N ASP A 165 -7.92 -5.52 3.67
CA ASP A 165 -6.76 -6.43 3.59
C ASP A 165 -7.21 -7.86 3.30
N ARG A 166 -8.34 -8.29 3.88
CA ARG A 166 -8.99 -9.57 3.56
C ARG A 166 -9.43 -9.64 2.10
N MET A 167 -10.04 -8.56 1.58
CA MET A 167 -10.39 -8.46 0.15
C MET A 167 -9.14 -8.61 -0.74
N HIS A 168 -8.04 -7.94 -0.41
CA HIS A 168 -6.79 -8.06 -1.17
C HIS A 168 -6.19 -9.48 -1.13
N LEU A 169 -6.30 -10.18 0.01
CA LEU A 169 -5.87 -11.58 0.10
C LEU A 169 -6.74 -12.49 -0.79
N ARG A 170 -8.05 -12.24 -0.87
CA ARG A 170 -8.94 -12.93 -1.81
C ARG A 170 -8.61 -12.63 -3.27
N ASP A 171 -8.27 -11.39 -3.61
CA ASP A 171 -7.83 -11.04 -4.96
C ASP A 171 -6.57 -11.83 -5.35
N LEU A 172 -5.59 -11.96 -4.45
CA LEU A 172 -4.38 -12.76 -4.68
C LEU A 172 -4.69 -14.27 -4.80
N LEU A 173 -5.64 -14.77 -4.00
CA LEU A 173 -6.09 -16.15 -4.03
C LEU A 173 -6.84 -16.46 -5.34
N SER A 174 -7.75 -15.59 -5.75
CA SER A 174 -8.59 -15.78 -6.94
C SER A 174 -7.81 -15.92 -8.23
N VAL A 175 -6.64 -15.25 -8.33
CA VAL A 175 -5.74 -15.35 -9.48
C VAL A 175 -4.66 -16.43 -9.30
N GLY A 176 -4.69 -17.20 -8.19
CA GLY A 176 -3.75 -18.30 -7.93
C GLY A 176 -2.34 -17.87 -7.51
N LEU A 177 -2.14 -16.63 -7.08
CA LEU A 177 -0.86 -16.17 -6.55
C LEU A 177 -0.56 -16.71 -5.15
N ILE A 178 -1.59 -17.04 -4.39
CA ILE A 178 -1.50 -17.73 -3.10
C ILE A 178 -2.48 -18.90 -3.07
N ASP A 179 -2.18 -19.90 -2.26
CA ASP A 179 -2.97 -21.11 -2.10
C ASP A 179 -2.82 -21.70 -0.69
N GLU A 180 -3.38 -22.88 -0.45
CA GLU A 180 -3.34 -23.57 0.84
C GLU A 180 -1.91 -23.84 1.34
N SER A 181 -0.94 -24.05 0.44
CA SER A 181 0.46 -24.31 0.79
C SER A 181 1.13 -23.14 1.51
N TRP A 182 0.55 -21.93 1.40
CA TRP A 182 1.10 -20.74 2.01
C TRP A 182 0.91 -20.67 3.53
N THR A 183 -0.03 -21.41 4.09
CA THR A 183 -0.23 -21.47 5.55
C THR A 183 1.05 -21.88 6.29
N GLY A 184 1.82 -22.83 5.73
CA GLY A 184 3.09 -23.26 6.31
C GLY A 184 4.24 -22.24 6.25
N ARG A 185 4.06 -21.11 5.56
CA ARG A 185 5.08 -20.05 5.43
C ARG A 185 5.03 -19.01 6.52
N PHE A 186 3.99 -19.02 7.37
CA PHE A 186 3.73 -18.00 8.36
C PHE A 186 3.64 -18.57 9.78
N PRO A 187 3.93 -17.76 10.81
CA PRO A 187 3.64 -18.11 12.20
C PRO A 187 2.16 -18.45 12.40
N ALA A 188 1.87 -19.27 13.41
CA ALA A 188 0.54 -19.85 13.65
C ALA A 188 -0.62 -18.83 13.62
N GLU A 189 -0.42 -17.64 14.21
CA GLU A 189 -1.47 -16.62 14.23
C GLU A 189 -1.78 -16.06 12.83
N LEU A 190 -0.76 -15.80 12.01
CA LEU A 190 -0.93 -15.36 10.62
C LEU A 190 -1.47 -16.50 9.74
N ALA A 191 -1.00 -17.73 9.96
CA ALA A 191 -1.52 -18.92 9.27
C ALA A 191 -3.02 -19.12 9.55
N THR A 192 -3.47 -18.93 10.79
CA THR A 192 -4.89 -18.97 11.14
C THR A 192 -5.69 -17.89 10.39
N ARG A 193 -5.16 -16.68 10.27
CA ARG A 193 -5.82 -15.62 9.49
C ARG A 193 -5.88 -15.94 8.00
N LEU A 194 -4.83 -16.56 7.46
CA LEU A 194 -4.86 -17.01 6.07
C LEU A 194 -5.88 -18.12 5.87
N GLN A 195 -5.99 -19.06 6.81
CA GLN A 195 -6.99 -20.12 6.75
C GLN A 195 -8.42 -19.57 6.67
N VAL A 196 -8.74 -18.50 7.41
CA VAL A 196 -10.05 -17.82 7.32
C VAL A 196 -10.35 -17.34 5.88
N ILE A 197 -9.32 -16.89 5.14
CA ILE A 197 -9.50 -16.46 3.74
C ILE A 197 -9.69 -17.67 2.81
N LEU A 198 -8.94 -18.74 3.05
CA LEU A 198 -9.03 -19.99 2.26
C LEU A 198 -10.38 -20.69 2.45
N ASP A 199 -10.93 -20.66 3.67
CA ASP A 199 -12.22 -21.28 4.00
C ASP A 199 -13.42 -20.48 3.45
N ASP A 200 -13.23 -19.18 3.18
CA ASP A 200 -14.27 -18.27 2.66
C ASP A 200 -13.68 -17.35 1.57
N PRO A 201 -13.39 -17.92 0.38
CA PRO A 201 -12.71 -17.20 -0.70
C PRO A 201 -13.56 -16.10 -1.34
N GLU A 202 -14.88 -16.19 -1.25
CA GLU A 202 -15.78 -15.20 -1.84
C GLU A 202 -16.15 -14.06 -0.85
N GLY A 203 -16.12 -14.27 0.47
CA GLY A 203 -16.29 -13.24 1.53
C GLY A 203 -17.68 -13.00 2.00
#